data_7bc9eb1a61e34e5748b85e5fccd57f17
#
_entry.id   7bc9eb1a61e34e5748b85e5fccd57f17
#
_cell.length_a   1.000
_cell.length_b   1.000
_cell.length_c   1.000
_cell.angle_alpha   90.00
_cell.angle_beta   90.00
_cell.angle_gamma   90.00
#
_symmetry.space_group_name_H-M   'P 1'
#
loop_
_entity.id
_entity.type
_entity.pdbx_description
1 polymer ?
#
loop_
_entity_poly.entity_id
_entity_poly.type
_entity_poly.pdbx_seq_one_letter_code
_entity_poly.pdbx_strand_id
1 'polypeptide(L)'
;MKTNVKFSIPASKVKSYAMDGKTTETTLDALGIHYTRNAMREFKAYATDAAPVLQTAPSMMTPVQFLQFWIPEMVEVVTASRDADNILGRDFAGSWEDEEIVQPVIEYTGQVRPYGDKTTLNLADFNVNYETRTIVRMEQDVEVGKLEAARAAKQRIDAQGSKRHGASLALAISANDIAFYGYNAGTNKTYGLLNDPNLPAYTSVGNGSAGTSEWTTKTFNEIVDDIKSWMAALRVRTGNNFKPEKDASVLVLGVSVIDALQTVNPLGGISVWDWLKKTYPNCRVESAIQFDNANSGDNVAYLMAESIAGMKVIGQYMQDALRLIGVEQKAKGVLECYSNATAGVLCRVPIGVVRFTGC
;
A
#
# COMPACT_ATOMS: atom_id res chain seq x y z
N MET A 1 -36.66 -8.51 19.63
CA MET A 1 -35.35 -8.21 20.21
C MET A 1 -34.39 -9.32 19.80
N LYS A 2 -33.48 -9.05 18.84
CA LYS A 2 -32.44 -9.99 18.44
C LYS A 2 -31.22 -9.71 19.31
N THR A 3 -30.96 -10.57 20.28
CA THR A 3 -29.75 -10.53 21.10
C THR A 3 -28.58 -11.03 20.26
N ASN A 4 -27.66 -10.12 19.87
CA ASN A 4 -26.36 -10.48 19.32
C ASN A 4 -25.50 -11.09 20.44
N VAL A 5 -25.39 -12.41 20.49
CA VAL A 5 -24.47 -13.10 21.39
C VAL A 5 -23.12 -13.16 20.71
N LYS A 6 -22.16 -12.37 21.18
CA LYS A 6 -20.73 -12.51 20.78
C LYS A 6 -20.15 -13.74 21.46
N PHE A 7 -19.86 -14.78 20.68
CA PHE A 7 -19.15 -15.95 21.16
C PHE A 7 -17.62 -15.72 21.09
N SER A 8 -16.97 -15.61 22.22
CA SER A 8 -15.52 -15.77 22.31
C SER A 8 -15.23 -17.11 22.97
N ILE A 9 -14.72 -18.07 22.22
CA ILE A 9 -14.29 -19.37 22.77
C ILE A 9 -12.84 -19.24 23.19
N PRO A 10 -12.49 -19.34 24.48
CA PRO A 10 -11.09 -19.33 24.89
C PRO A 10 -10.38 -20.59 24.34
N ALA A 11 -9.18 -20.37 23.77
CA ALA A 11 -8.37 -21.40 23.12
C ALA A 11 -8.11 -22.68 24.00
N SER A 12 -8.23 -22.59 25.31
CA SER A 12 -8.12 -23.72 26.23
C SER A 12 -9.28 -24.71 26.14
N LYS A 13 -10.46 -24.31 25.61
CA LYS A 13 -11.61 -25.21 25.46
C LYS A 13 -11.64 -25.94 24.10
N VAL A 14 -10.83 -25.53 23.13
CA VAL A 14 -10.77 -26.15 21.81
C VAL A 14 -9.98 -27.48 21.84
N LYS A 15 -9.17 -27.73 22.86
CA LYS A 15 -8.34 -28.95 23.01
C LYS A 15 -9.10 -30.20 23.45
N SER A 16 -10.37 -30.13 23.76
CA SER A 16 -11.16 -31.26 24.29
C SER A 16 -12.10 -31.92 23.26
N TYR A 17 -11.86 -31.77 21.97
CA TYR A 17 -12.61 -32.45 20.94
C TYR A 17 -12.08 -33.87 20.66
N ALA A 18 -11.65 -34.59 21.67
CA ALA A 18 -11.57 -36.02 21.55
C ALA A 18 -13.00 -36.57 21.57
N MET A 19 -13.35 -37.30 20.55
CA MET A 19 -14.67 -37.98 20.43
C MET A 19 -14.80 -39.12 21.42
N ASP A 20 -14.61 -38.88 22.72
CA ASP A 20 -14.72 -39.89 23.77
C ASP A 20 -16.08 -39.92 24.47
N GLY A 21 -17.11 -39.42 23.84
CA GLY A 21 -18.50 -39.45 24.35
C GLY A 21 -18.83 -38.45 25.42
N LYS A 22 -17.94 -37.52 25.75
CA LYS A 22 -18.14 -36.46 26.76
C LYS A 22 -18.36 -35.05 26.21
N THR A 23 -18.67 -34.90 24.93
CA THR A 23 -19.08 -33.65 24.35
C THR A 23 -20.41 -33.22 24.95
N THR A 24 -20.43 -32.22 25.76
CA THR A 24 -21.64 -31.64 26.35
C THR A 24 -22.42 -30.83 25.27
N GLU A 25 -23.73 -30.81 25.34
CA GLU A 25 -24.62 -30.03 24.46
C GLU A 25 -24.13 -28.57 24.34
N THR A 26 -23.55 -28.01 25.40
CA THR A 26 -22.99 -26.66 25.44
C THR A 26 -21.76 -26.43 24.55
N THR A 27 -20.99 -27.46 24.20
CA THR A 27 -19.83 -27.34 23.31
C THR A 27 -20.21 -27.34 21.83
N LEU A 28 -21.25 -28.04 21.45
CA LEU A 28 -21.76 -28.04 20.07
C LEU A 28 -22.56 -26.77 19.76
N ASP A 29 -23.35 -26.28 20.70
CA ASP A 29 -24.03 -24.99 20.57
C ASP A 29 -23.03 -23.83 20.46
N ALA A 30 -21.87 -23.90 21.12
CA ALA A 30 -20.79 -22.91 21.01
C ALA A 30 -20.11 -22.91 19.63
N LEU A 31 -20.21 -24.00 18.88
CA LEU A 31 -19.73 -24.12 17.51
C LEU A 31 -20.79 -23.76 16.45
N GLY A 32 -21.98 -23.34 16.89
CA GLY A 32 -23.09 -23.03 15.99
C GLY A 32 -23.75 -24.26 15.35
N ILE A 33 -23.48 -25.45 15.89
CA ILE A 33 -24.04 -26.72 15.42
C ILE A 33 -25.25 -27.06 16.32
N HIS A 34 -26.45 -26.77 15.82
CA HIS A 34 -27.69 -27.01 16.56
C HIS A 34 -28.27 -28.37 16.19
N TYR A 35 -28.31 -29.27 17.17
CA TYR A 35 -28.99 -30.56 17.06
C TYR A 35 -30.19 -30.62 17.98
N THR A 36 -31.25 -31.28 17.53
CA THR A 36 -32.36 -31.56 18.43
C THR A 36 -31.92 -32.60 19.47
N ARG A 37 -32.49 -32.52 20.69
CA ARG A 37 -32.16 -33.47 21.78
C ARG A 37 -32.29 -34.96 21.39
N ASN A 38 -33.20 -35.27 20.49
CA ASN A 38 -33.38 -36.63 20.01
C ASN A 38 -32.23 -37.06 19.11
N ALA A 39 -31.75 -36.19 18.19
CA ALA A 39 -30.60 -36.48 17.35
C ALA A 39 -29.31 -36.70 18.17
N MET A 40 -29.15 -35.95 19.28
CA MET A 40 -28.01 -36.13 20.19
C MET A 40 -28.07 -37.47 20.95
N ARG A 41 -29.27 -37.92 21.33
CA ARG A 41 -29.41 -39.24 21.98
C ARG A 41 -29.11 -40.37 21.02
N GLU A 42 -29.54 -40.26 19.81
CA GLU A 42 -29.22 -41.26 18.75
C GLU A 42 -27.72 -41.24 18.46
N PHE A 43 -27.07 -40.07 18.36
CA PHE A 43 -25.64 -39.94 18.17
C PHE A 43 -24.84 -40.59 19.31
N LYS A 44 -25.25 -40.41 20.57
CA LYS A 44 -24.64 -41.06 21.72
C LYS A 44 -24.87 -42.58 21.73
N ALA A 45 -26.00 -43.07 21.25
CA ALA A 45 -26.28 -44.47 21.16
C ALA A 45 -25.40 -45.23 20.12
N TYR A 46 -25.04 -44.53 19.04
CA TYR A 46 -24.15 -45.06 18.00
C TYR A 46 -22.64 -44.91 18.29
N ALA A 47 -22.28 -44.05 19.23
CA ALA A 47 -20.87 -43.81 19.64
C ALA A 47 -20.38 -44.77 20.72
N THR A 48 -21.26 -45.62 21.29
CA THR A 48 -20.86 -46.69 22.19
C THR A 48 -20.52 -47.91 21.36
N ASP A 49 -19.25 -48.22 21.34
CA ASP A 49 -18.57 -49.30 20.64
C ASP A 49 -19.27 -50.67 20.88
N ALA A 50 -20.29 -50.94 20.11
CA ALA A 50 -20.80 -52.29 19.94
C ALA A 50 -20.19 -52.82 18.63
N ALA A 51 -19.57 -53.99 18.71
CA ALA A 51 -18.91 -54.72 17.66
C ALA A 51 -19.47 -54.44 16.25
N PRO A 52 -18.65 -54.36 15.19
CA PRO A 52 -19.09 -54.01 13.84
C PRO A 52 -19.98 -55.12 13.29
N VAL A 53 -21.25 -55.04 13.58
CA VAL A 53 -22.25 -55.73 12.81
C VAL A 53 -22.39 -54.87 11.55
N LEU A 54 -21.99 -55.44 10.41
CA LEU A 54 -22.38 -54.90 9.09
C LEU A 54 -23.90 -54.97 9.00
N GLN A 55 -24.55 -53.96 9.61
CA GLN A 55 -25.98 -53.78 9.44
C GLN A 55 -26.18 -53.07 8.09
N THR A 56 -26.77 -53.78 7.18
CA THR A 56 -27.35 -53.29 5.94
C THR A 56 -28.63 -52.44 6.18
N ALA A 57 -28.83 -51.93 7.39
CA ALA A 57 -29.89 -50.96 7.64
C ALA A 57 -29.49 -49.64 6.94
N PRO A 58 -30.41 -49.06 6.18
CA PRO A 58 -30.09 -47.75 5.55
C PRO A 58 -29.74 -46.77 6.64
N SER A 59 -28.48 -46.33 6.66
CA SER A 59 -28.06 -45.26 7.52
C SER A 59 -28.83 -44.03 7.11
N MET A 60 -29.79 -43.62 7.91
CA MET A 60 -30.54 -42.35 7.68
C MET A 60 -29.70 -41.11 8.02
N MET A 61 -28.45 -41.30 8.46
CA MET A 61 -27.55 -40.18 8.71
C MET A 61 -26.75 -39.87 7.44
N THR A 62 -27.10 -38.75 6.82
CA THR A 62 -26.26 -38.17 5.77
C THR A 62 -24.96 -37.74 6.40
N PRO A 63 -23.78 -38.19 5.89
CA PRO A 63 -22.51 -37.72 6.40
C PRO A 63 -22.50 -36.19 6.46
N VAL A 64 -21.96 -35.60 7.54
CA VAL A 64 -21.94 -34.16 7.79
C VAL A 64 -21.45 -33.35 6.57
N GLN A 65 -20.57 -33.95 5.77
CA GLN A 65 -20.05 -33.33 4.54
C GLN A 65 -21.13 -33.06 3.48
N PHE A 66 -22.25 -33.80 3.47
CA PHE A 66 -23.37 -33.60 2.55
C PHE A 66 -24.43 -32.63 3.10
N LEU A 67 -24.31 -32.25 4.38
CA LEU A 67 -25.18 -31.27 5.03
C LEU A 67 -24.58 -29.87 4.96
N GLN A 68 -23.34 -29.73 4.46
CA GLN A 68 -22.66 -28.45 4.32
C GLN A 68 -22.95 -27.86 2.94
N PHE A 69 -23.53 -26.67 2.93
CA PHE A 69 -23.61 -25.87 1.72
C PHE A 69 -22.34 -25.03 1.59
N TRP A 70 -21.55 -25.31 0.59
CA TRP A 70 -20.34 -24.55 0.30
C TRP A 70 -20.72 -23.34 -0.56
N ILE A 71 -20.50 -22.16 -0.01
CA ILE A 71 -20.65 -20.92 -0.77
C ILE A 71 -19.58 -20.92 -1.87
N PRO A 72 -19.97 -20.76 -3.15
CA PRO A 72 -19.03 -20.86 -4.27
C PRO A 72 -18.06 -19.70 -4.37
N GLU A 73 -18.28 -18.61 -3.63
CA GLU A 73 -17.42 -17.44 -3.60
C GLU A 73 -16.30 -17.61 -2.57
N MET A 74 -15.06 -17.46 -3.02
CA MET A 74 -13.92 -17.36 -2.13
C MET A 74 -13.76 -15.92 -1.65
N VAL A 75 -13.64 -15.75 -0.34
CA VAL A 75 -13.31 -14.46 0.25
C VAL A 75 -11.79 -14.32 0.26
N GLU A 76 -11.27 -13.38 -0.50
CA GLU A 76 -9.86 -13.00 -0.42
C GLU A 76 -9.61 -12.14 0.82
N VAL A 77 -8.48 -12.37 1.46
CA VAL A 77 -8.03 -11.49 2.54
C VAL A 77 -7.62 -10.16 1.93
N VAL A 78 -8.30 -9.09 2.36
CA VAL A 78 -7.99 -7.75 1.90
C VAL A 78 -6.62 -7.35 2.43
N THR A 79 -5.70 -7.04 1.53
CA THR A 79 -4.36 -6.51 1.85
C THR A 79 -4.40 -4.98 1.94
N ALA A 80 -3.35 -4.40 2.55
CA ALA A 80 -3.19 -2.95 2.59
C ALA A 80 -3.19 -2.32 1.19
N SER A 81 -3.67 -1.09 1.12
CA SER A 81 -3.72 -0.31 -0.12
C SER A 81 -2.31 -0.09 -0.68
N ARG A 82 -2.19 -0.02 -2.00
CA ARG A 82 -0.95 0.23 -2.74
C ARG A 82 -1.01 1.63 -3.33
N ASP A 83 -0.70 2.60 -2.49
CA ASP A 83 -0.94 4.01 -2.80
C ASP A 83 0.21 4.69 -3.54
N ALA A 84 1.39 4.06 -3.62
CA ALA A 84 2.55 4.63 -4.31
C ALA A 84 2.24 4.99 -5.78
N ASP A 85 1.51 4.14 -6.48
CA ASP A 85 1.12 4.37 -7.87
C ASP A 85 0.17 5.57 -8.04
N ASN A 86 -0.75 5.75 -7.08
CA ASN A 86 -1.69 6.86 -7.08
C ASN A 86 -0.98 8.18 -6.76
N ILE A 87 0.01 8.15 -5.89
CA ILE A 87 0.75 9.35 -5.44
C ILE A 87 1.76 9.80 -6.50
N LEU A 88 2.58 8.89 -7.01
CA LEU A 88 3.73 9.19 -7.85
C LEU A 88 3.49 8.94 -9.35
N GLY A 89 2.55 8.04 -9.66
CA GLY A 89 2.42 7.47 -11.00
C GLY A 89 3.61 6.56 -11.35
N ARG A 90 3.42 5.66 -12.29
CA ARG A 90 4.47 4.77 -12.78
C ARG A 90 5.12 5.34 -14.02
N ASP A 91 6.43 5.52 -13.98
CA ASP A 91 7.24 5.86 -15.15
C ASP A 91 8.06 4.62 -15.55
N PHE A 92 7.91 4.18 -16.80
CA PHE A 92 8.69 3.07 -17.30
C PHE A 92 9.96 3.62 -17.97
N ALA A 93 11.12 3.21 -17.46
CA ALA A 93 12.41 3.65 -18.00
C ALA A 93 13.46 2.54 -17.87
N GLY A 94 14.18 2.29 -18.96
CA GLY A 94 15.14 1.19 -19.04
C GLY A 94 14.47 -0.15 -19.35
N SER A 95 15.27 -1.20 -19.34
CA SER A 95 14.84 -2.57 -19.55
C SER A 95 15.14 -3.44 -18.33
N TRP A 96 14.58 -4.65 -18.30
CA TRP A 96 14.75 -5.58 -17.19
C TRP A 96 16.21 -6.01 -17.00
N GLU A 97 17.03 -5.97 -18.07
CA GLU A 97 18.44 -6.35 -18.06
C GLU A 97 19.36 -5.27 -17.51
N ASP A 98 18.92 -4.00 -17.45
CA ASP A 98 19.73 -2.88 -16.99
C ASP A 98 19.97 -2.96 -15.48
N GLU A 99 21.17 -2.58 -15.04
CA GLU A 99 21.51 -2.60 -13.61
C GLU A 99 21.30 -1.27 -12.92
N GLU A 100 21.45 -0.17 -13.67
CA GLU A 100 21.32 1.19 -13.13
C GLU A 100 20.55 2.09 -14.09
N ILE A 101 19.80 3.03 -13.51
CA ILE A 101 19.27 4.19 -14.22
C ILE A 101 20.16 5.38 -13.91
N VAL A 102 20.56 6.10 -14.94
CA VAL A 102 21.36 7.33 -14.81
C VAL A 102 20.52 8.52 -15.27
N GLN A 103 20.32 9.49 -14.39
CA GLN A 103 19.65 10.75 -14.69
C GLN A 103 20.69 11.86 -14.77
N PRO A 104 20.92 12.47 -15.95
CA PRO A 104 21.74 13.68 -16.05
C PRO A 104 20.98 14.88 -15.45
N VAL A 105 21.67 15.64 -14.65
CA VAL A 105 21.20 16.94 -14.10
C VAL A 105 22.07 18.04 -14.70
N ILE A 106 21.46 18.94 -15.43
CA ILE A 106 22.18 20.03 -16.13
C ILE A 106 21.89 21.35 -15.41
N GLU A 107 22.93 22.03 -15.04
CA GLU A 107 22.90 23.38 -14.50
C GLU A 107 23.50 24.36 -15.50
N TYR A 108 22.69 25.30 -15.96
CA TYR A 108 23.18 26.36 -16.86
C TYR A 108 23.85 27.46 -16.08
N THR A 109 25.08 27.79 -16.48
CA THR A 109 25.87 28.87 -15.90
C THR A 109 26.05 30.00 -16.93
N GLY A 110 25.90 31.21 -16.50
CA GLY A 110 26.12 32.39 -17.36
C GLY A 110 25.70 33.65 -16.67
N GLN A 111 26.44 34.71 -16.92
CA GLN A 111 26.11 36.06 -16.43
C GLN A 111 26.01 37.00 -17.62
N VAL A 112 24.92 37.76 -17.67
CA VAL A 112 24.74 38.80 -18.69
C VAL A 112 25.44 40.07 -18.25
N ARG A 113 26.16 40.69 -19.18
CA ARG A 113 26.79 42.03 -18.97
C ARG A 113 26.22 43.03 -19.98
N PRO A 114 26.21 44.31 -19.64
CA PRO A 114 25.86 45.34 -20.60
C PRO A 114 26.81 45.28 -21.80
N TYR A 115 26.25 45.43 -23.00
CA TYR A 115 27.04 45.47 -24.22
C TYR A 115 27.94 46.69 -24.24
N GLY A 116 29.18 46.48 -24.67
CA GLY A 116 30.14 47.57 -24.95
C GLY A 116 31.18 47.06 -25.94
N ASP A 117 31.60 47.90 -26.89
CA ASP A 117 32.52 47.52 -27.97
C ASP A 117 33.89 47.00 -27.50
N LYS A 118 34.24 47.29 -26.26
CA LYS A 118 35.51 46.85 -25.64
C LYS A 118 35.34 45.90 -24.46
N THR A 119 34.13 45.38 -24.23
CA THR A 119 33.87 44.42 -23.14
C THR A 119 34.31 43.02 -23.54
N THR A 120 34.93 42.31 -22.60
CA THR A 120 35.28 40.88 -22.78
C THR A 120 34.03 40.05 -22.98
N LEU A 121 34.04 39.13 -23.93
CA LEU A 121 32.96 38.19 -24.19
C LEU A 121 32.63 37.39 -22.90
N ASN A 122 31.36 37.35 -22.57
CA ASN A 122 30.82 36.49 -21.50
C ASN A 122 30.21 35.24 -22.14
N LEU A 123 30.76 34.10 -21.83
CA LEU A 123 30.29 32.82 -22.38
C LEU A 123 29.30 32.20 -21.41
N ALA A 124 28.21 31.67 -21.96
CA ALA A 124 27.33 30.76 -21.23
C ALA A 124 27.91 29.34 -21.28
N ASP A 125 27.88 28.66 -20.18
CA ASP A 125 28.34 27.28 -20.06
C ASP A 125 27.32 26.45 -19.28
N PHE A 126 27.55 25.16 -19.14
CA PHE A 126 26.69 24.27 -18.35
C PHE A 126 27.55 23.26 -17.57
N ASN A 127 27.08 22.96 -16.39
CA ASN A 127 27.60 21.86 -15.57
C ASN A 127 26.66 20.67 -15.69
N VAL A 128 27.24 19.47 -15.79
CA VAL A 128 26.45 18.22 -15.80
C VAL A 128 26.83 17.39 -14.59
N ASN A 129 25.86 16.99 -13.82
CA ASN A 129 25.99 15.99 -12.78
C ASN A 129 25.13 14.75 -13.14
N TYR A 130 25.52 13.60 -12.66
CA TYR A 130 24.83 12.34 -12.94
C TYR A 130 24.34 11.73 -11.64
N GLU A 131 23.05 11.46 -11.58
CA GLU A 131 22.45 10.77 -10.47
C GLU A 131 22.09 9.35 -10.88
N THR A 132 22.49 8.37 -10.09
CA THR A 132 22.29 6.94 -10.39
C THR A 132 21.33 6.31 -9.38
N ARG A 133 20.50 5.38 -9.88
CA ARG A 133 19.67 4.49 -9.07
C ARG A 133 19.88 3.06 -9.53
N THR A 134 20.13 2.16 -8.58
CA THR A 134 20.26 0.73 -8.85
C THR A 134 18.90 0.11 -9.08
N ILE A 135 18.79 -0.78 -10.05
CA ILE A 135 17.56 -1.54 -10.31
C ILE A 135 17.56 -2.79 -9.43
N VAL A 136 16.48 -2.95 -8.68
CA VAL A 136 16.24 -4.15 -7.85
C VAL A 136 15.20 -5.01 -8.53
N ARG A 137 15.51 -6.30 -8.65
CA ARG A 137 14.61 -7.31 -9.19
C ARG A 137 14.11 -8.19 -8.06
N MET A 138 12.81 -8.33 -7.96
CA MET A 138 12.17 -9.26 -7.03
C MET A 138 11.57 -10.41 -7.83
N GLU A 139 11.59 -11.59 -7.28
CA GLU A 139 11.05 -12.79 -7.93
C GLU A 139 10.06 -13.51 -7.01
N GLN A 140 9.09 -14.14 -7.63
CA GLN A 140 8.12 -14.97 -6.97
C GLN A 140 7.75 -16.14 -7.86
N ASP A 141 8.05 -17.33 -7.39
CA ASP A 141 7.76 -18.56 -8.12
C ASP A 141 6.40 -19.15 -7.75
N VAL A 142 5.78 -19.77 -8.73
CA VAL A 142 4.51 -20.49 -8.60
C VAL A 142 4.69 -21.92 -9.06
N GLU A 143 4.57 -22.87 -8.12
CA GLU A 143 4.57 -24.30 -8.44
C GLU A 143 3.19 -24.90 -8.23
N VAL A 144 2.70 -25.62 -9.25
CA VAL A 144 1.41 -26.31 -9.22
C VAL A 144 1.62 -27.79 -9.53
N GLY A 145 1.38 -28.64 -8.52
CA GLY A 145 1.46 -30.08 -8.68
C GLY A 145 0.23 -30.67 -9.38
N LYS A 146 0.41 -31.74 -10.17
CA LYS A 146 -0.69 -32.42 -10.86
C LYS A 146 -1.77 -32.94 -9.90
N LEU A 147 -1.37 -33.45 -8.73
CA LEU A 147 -2.33 -33.95 -7.72
C LEU A 147 -3.09 -32.77 -7.08
N GLU A 148 -2.41 -31.66 -6.82
CA GLU A 148 -3.01 -30.45 -6.29
C GLU A 148 -4.06 -29.89 -7.26
N ALA A 149 -3.69 -29.74 -8.54
CA ALA A 149 -4.60 -29.29 -9.59
C ALA A 149 -5.85 -30.20 -9.71
N ALA A 150 -5.65 -31.54 -9.65
CA ALA A 150 -6.77 -32.47 -9.69
C ALA A 150 -7.70 -32.38 -8.47
N ARG A 151 -7.15 -32.12 -7.28
CA ARG A 151 -7.94 -31.88 -6.05
C ARG A 151 -8.69 -30.58 -6.08
N ALA A 152 -8.04 -29.50 -6.53
CA ALA A 152 -8.66 -28.20 -6.68
C ALA A 152 -9.79 -28.22 -7.72
N ALA A 153 -9.59 -28.94 -8.83
CA ALA A 153 -10.63 -29.11 -9.85
C ALA A 153 -11.89 -29.79 -9.30
N LYS A 154 -11.75 -30.76 -8.37
CA LYS A 154 -12.91 -31.36 -7.68
C LYS A 154 -13.69 -30.36 -6.83
N GLN A 155 -13.01 -29.37 -6.29
CA GLN A 155 -13.59 -28.29 -5.50
C GLN A 155 -14.05 -27.11 -6.38
N ARG A 156 -13.89 -27.19 -7.71
CA ARG A 156 -14.16 -26.13 -8.67
C ARG A 156 -13.31 -24.87 -8.43
N ILE A 157 -12.10 -25.03 -7.91
CA ILE A 157 -11.14 -23.97 -7.66
C ILE A 157 -10.05 -24.02 -8.73
N ASP A 158 -9.73 -22.88 -9.34
CA ASP A 158 -8.57 -22.75 -10.20
C ASP A 158 -7.31 -22.48 -9.33
N ALA A 159 -6.60 -23.57 -9.00
CA ALA A 159 -5.39 -23.48 -8.18
C ALA A 159 -4.26 -22.71 -8.88
N GLN A 160 -4.14 -22.81 -10.20
CA GLN A 160 -3.10 -22.14 -10.96
C GLN A 160 -3.37 -20.65 -11.06
N GLY A 161 -4.60 -20.25 -11.40
CA GLY A 161 -5.02 -18.87 -11.45
C GLY A 161 -4.89 -18.18 -10.09
N SER A 162 -5.33 -18.82 -9.01
CA SER A 162 -5.23 -18.29 -7.66
C SER A 162 -3.78 -18.09 -7.21
N LYS A 163 -2.88 -19.03 -7.51
CA LYS A 163 -1.46 -18.89 -7.18
C LYS A 163 -0.77 -17.81 -8.02
N ARG A 164 -1.10 -17.67 -9.31
CA ARG A 164 -0.61 -16.58 -10.16
C ARG A 164 -1.06 -15.21 -9.63
N HIS A 165 -2.33 -15.12 -9.22
CA HIS A 165 -2.85 -13.89 -8.60
C HIS A 165 -2.10 -13.57 -7.31
N GLY A 166 -1.88 -14.57 -6.44
CA GLY A 166 -1.08 -14.40 -5.23
C GLY A 166 0.35 -13.94 -5.49
N ALA A 167 1.02 -14.50 -6.51
CA ALA A 167 2.36 -14.08 -6.91
C ALA A 167 2.40 -12.63 -7.43
N SER A 168 1.44 -12.26 -8.30
CA SER A 168 1.35 -10.89 -8.79
C SER A 168 1.06 -9.89 -7.68
N LEU A 169 0.22 -10.26 -6.71
CA LEU A 169 -0.08 -9.45 -5.52
C LEU A 169 1.17 -9.26 -4.64
N ALA A 170 1.92 -10.34 -4.37
CA ALA A 170 3.15 -10.27 -3.59
C ALA A 170 4.20 -9.35 -4.24
N LEU A 171 4.39 -9.46 -5.56
CA LEU A 171 5.29 -8.58 -6.31
C LEU A 171 4.81 -7.12 -6.32
N ALA A 172 3.49 -6.87 -6.40
CA ALA A 172 2.94 -5.53 -6.33
C ALA A 172 3.10 -4.90 -4.92
N ILE A 173 2.96 -5.70 -3.85
CA ILE A 173 3.22 -5.25 -2.48
C ILE A 173 4.70 -4.88 -2.31
N SER A 174 5.62 -5.74 -2.77
CA SER A 174 7.05 -5.46 -2.67
C SER A 174 7.45 -4.21 -3.47
N ALA A 175 6.85 -3.98 -4.64
CA ALA A 175 7.08 -2.76 -5.42
C ALA A 175 6.59 -1.51 -4.70
N ASN A 176 5.43 -1.58 -4.03
CA ASN A 176 4.91 -0.50 -3.20
C ASN A 176 5.82 -0.20 -2.01
N ASP A 177 6.32 -1.22 -1.33
CA ASP A 177 7.23 -1.06 -0.19
C ASP A 177 8.56 -0.43 -0.62
N ILE A 178 9.10 -0.84 -1.76
CA ILE A 178 10.30 -0.23 -2.35
C ILE A 178 10.04 1.22 -2.74
N ALA A 179 8.85 1.56 -3.24
CA ALA A 179 8.51 2.93 -3.58
C ALA A 179 8.47 3.85 -2.36
N PHE A 180 8.09 3.37 -1.17
CA PHE A 180 8.09 4.18 0.05
C PHE A 180 9.42 4.13 0.81
N TYR A 181 9.97 2.94 1.03
CA TYR A 181 11.12 2.74 1.91
C TYR A 181 12.44 2.52 1.17
N GLY A 182 12.39 2.23 -0.14
CA GLY A 182 13.56 1.88 -0.92
C GLY A 182 14.11 0.49 -0.57
N TYR A 183 15.24 0.17 -1.22
CA TYR A 183 16.01 -1.05 -0.96
C TYR A 183 17.50 -0.72 -0.96
N ASN A 184 18.02 -0.32 0.19
CA ASN A 184 19.40 0.19 0.34
C ASN A 184 20.33 -0.84 1.00
N ALA A 185 20.17 -2.12 0.70
CA ALA A 185 21.03 -3.17 1.21
C ALA A 185 22.37 -3.21 0.43
N GLY A 186 23.47 -3.19 1.16
CA GLY A 186 24.81 -3.25 0.56
C GLY A 186 25.17 -1.99 -0.23
N THR A 187 25.47 -2.15 -1.51
CA THR A 187 25.86 -1.07 -2.44
C THR A 187 24.68 -0.49 -3.22
N ASN A 188 23.46 -1.02 -3.03
CA ASN A 188 22.30 -0.58 -3.76
C ASN A 188 21.92 0.87 -3.40
N LYS A 189 21.59 1.64 -4.44
CA LYS A 189 21.14 3.03 -4.36
C LYS A 189 19.67 3.15 -4.80
N THR A 190 18.82 2.27 -4.29
CA THR A 190 17.39 2.27 -4.60
C THR A 190 16.64 2.91 -3.45
N TYR A 191 16.30 4.19 -3.62
CA TYR A 191 15.63 4.98 -2.59
C TYR A 191 14.12 5.01 -2.81
N GLY A 192 13.40 5.20 -1.73
CA GLY A 192 11.95 5.39 -1.73
C GLY A 192 11.55 6.84 -1.44
N LEU A 193 10.25 7.10 -1.44
CA LEU A 193 9.70 8.43 -1.20
C LEU A 193 10.07 9.00 0.19
N LEU A 194 10.26 8.15 1.19
CA LEU A 194 10.55 8.59 2.56
C LEU A 194 12.05 8.79 2.83
N ASN A 195 12.93 8.14 2.07
CA ASN A 195 14.37 8.11 2.34
C ASN A 195 15.26 8.58 1.19
N ASP A 196 14.72 9.17 0.13
CA ASP A 196 15.54 9.73 -0.95
C ASP A 196 16.42 10.86 -0.41
N PRO A 197 17.77 10.79 -0.60
CA PRO A 197 18.71 11.77 -0.08
C PRO A 197 18.55 13.18 -0.66
N ASN A 198 17.91 13.31 -1.82
CA ASN A 198 17.68 14.61 -2.47
C ASN A 198 16.46 15.34 -1.88
N LEU A 199 15.67 14.69 -1.06
CA LEU A 199 14.52 15.33 -0.45
C LEU A 199 14.95 16.37 0.61
N PRO A 200 14.22 17.49 0.74
CA PRO A 200 14.47 18.49 1.78
C PRO A 200 14.29 17.88 3.18
N ALA A 201 14.91 18.52 4.18
CA ALA A 201 14.66 18.16 5.58
C ALA A 201 13.20 18.38 5.96
N TYR A 202 12.74 17.69 6.99
CA TYR A 202 11.40 17.88 7.55
C TYR A 202 11.31 19.24 8.26
N THR A 203 10.18 19.91 8.10
CA THR A 203 9.82 21.10 8.84
C THR A 203 8.73 20.73 9.83
N SER A 204 8.92 21.06 11.11
CA SER A 204 7.90 20.80 12.12
C SER A 204 6.68 21.70 11.91
N VAL A 205 5.50 21.14 12.03
CA VAL A 205 4.23 21.87 12.01
C VAL A 205 4.11 22.69 13.29
N GLY A 206 3.61 23.93 13.17
CA GLY A 206 3.41 24.80 14.34
C GLY A 206 2.31 24.25 15.27
N ASN A 207 2.45 24.52 16.58
CA ASN A 207 1.41 24.13 17.54
C ASN A 207 0.13 24.96 17.34
N GLY A 208 -1.00 24.30 17.47
CA GLY A 208 -2.31 24.94 17.54
C GLY A 208 -2.64 25.51 18.92
N SER A 209 -3.83 26.05 19.09
CA SER A 209 -4.35 26.58 20.36
C SER A 209 -4.42 25.53 21.47
N ALA A 210 -4.52 24.26 21.12
CA ALA A 210 -4.47 23.12 22.04
C ALA A 210 -3.04 22.83 22.59
N GLY A 211 -2.00 23.51 22.05
CA GLY A 211 -0.60 23.29 22.43
C GLY A 211 0.08 22.11 21.74
N THR A 212 -0.61 21.44 20.82
CA THR A 212 -0.10 20.32 20.03
C THR A 212 -0.03 20.71 18.54
N SER A 213 0.83 20.02 17.78
CA SER A 213 0.95 20.22 16.34
C SER A 213 -0.03 19.34 15.55
N GLU A 214 -0.61 18.31 16.17
CA GLU A 214 -1.48 17.34 15.55
C GLU A 214 -2.77 17.95 14.98
N TRP A 215 -3.07 17.70 13.73
CA TRP A 215 -4.27 18.21 13.05
C TRP A 215 -5.58 17.70 13.66
N THR A 216 -5.55 16.55 14.31
CA THR A 216 -6.71 15.99 15.04
C THR A 216 -7.21 16.90 16.15
N THR A 217 -6.33 17.73 16.72
CA THR A 217 -6.63 18.66 17.83
C THR A 217 -6.82 20.11 17.36
N LYS A 218 -6.46 20.39 16.10
CA LYS A 218 -6.51 21.75 15.53
C LYS A 218 -7.91 22.14 15.06
N THR A 219 -8.17 23.41 15.13
CA THR A 219 -9.38 24.04 14.57
C THR A 219 -9.28 24.19 13.05
N PHE A 220 -10.42 24.39 12.40
CA PHE A 220 -10.50 24.65 10.95
C PHE A 220 -9.50 25.74 10.50
N ASN A 221 -9.45 26.89 11.21
CA ASN A 221 -8.58 28.00 10.80
C ASN A 221 -7.10 27.65 10.90
N GLU A 222 -6.71 26.89 11.92
CA GLU A 222 -5.32 26.49 12.12
C GLU A 222 -4.85 25.52 11.04
N ILE A 223 -5.69 24.55 10.65
CA ILE A 223 -5.39 23.63 9.54
C ILE A 223 -5.29 24.39 8.21
N VAL A 224 -6.20 25.32 7.98
CA VAL A 224 -6.17 26.17 6.77
C VAL A 224 -4.91 27.03 6.72
N ASP A 225 -4.49 27.58 7.84
CA ASP A 225 -3.28 28.41 7.91
C ASP A 225 -2.00 27.57 7.75
N ASP A 226 -1.98 26.35 8.24
CA ASP A 226 -0.90 25.39 7.95
C ASP A 226 -0.80 25.12 6.45
N ILE A 227 -1.91 24.76 5.80
CA ILE A 227 -1.92 24.48 4.35
C ILE A 227 -1.47 25.71 3.54
N LYS A 228 -1.94 26.91 3.90
CA LYS A 228 -1.48 28.16 3.26
C LYS A 228 0.02 28.37 3.44
N SER A 229 0.55 28.14 4.64
CA SER A 229 1.97 28.24 4.92
C SER A 229 2.79 27.24 4.09
N TRP A 230 2.31 26.03 3.90
CA TRP A 230 2.93 25.00 3.08
C TRP A 230 2.96 25.38 1.60
N MET A 231 1.84 25.89 1.08
CA MET A 231 1.76 26.41 -0.30
C MET A 231 2.67 27.61 -0.51
N ALA A 232 2.76 28.51 0.48
CA ALA A 232 3.67 29.65 0.43
C ALA A 232 5.14 29.19 0.47
N ALA A 233 5.49 28.22 1.33
CA ALA A 233 6.82 27.65 1.41
C ALA A 233 7.24 27.02 0.07
N LEU A 234 6.35 26.26 -0.58
CA LEU A 234 6.62 25.67 -1.89
C LEU A 234 6.82 26.75 -2.97
N ARG A 235 6.00 27.81 -2.96
CA ARG A 235 6.15 28.96 -3.88
C ARG A 235 7.48 29.68 -3.71
N VAL A 236 7.87 29.96 -2.46
CA VAL A 236 9.15 30.62 -2.15
C VAL A 236 10.32 29.74 -2.57
N ARG A 237 10.27 28.46 -2.24
CA ARG A 237 11.31 27.49 -2.56
C ARG A 237 11.54 27.32 -4.06
N THR A 238 10.48 27.38 -4.86
CA THR A 238 10.55 27.28 -6.33
C THR A 238 10.88 28.63 -7.00
N GLY A 239 11.11 29.70 -6.25
CA GLY A 239 11.32 31.05 -6.81
C GLY A 239 10.15 31.51 -7.67
N ASN A 240 8.91 31.18 -7.28
CA ASN A 240 7.66 31.50 -8.00
C ASN A 240 7.52 30.81 -9.40
N ASN A 241 8.34 29.77 -9.68
CA ASN A 241 8.15 28.95 -10.88
C ASN A 241 6.95 28.00 -10.74
N PHE A 242 6.50 27.76 -9.52
CA PHE A 242 5.29 27.03 -9.20
C PHE A 242 4.24 27.96 -8.60
N LYS A 243 3.03 27.91 -9.11
CA LYS A 243 1.89 28.72 -8.69
C LYS A 243 0.77 27.80 -8.20
N PRO A 244 0.60 27.64 -6.88
CA PRO A 244 -0.35 26.67 -6.30
C PRO A 244 -1.79 26.80 -6.82
N GLU A 245 -2.18 28.00 -7.24
CA GLU A 245 -3.54 28.29 -7.74
C GLU A 245 -3.78 27.75 -9.17
N LYS A 246 -2.71 27.46 -9.93
CA LYS A 246 -2.78 27.10 -11.35
C LYS A 246 -2.16 25.75 -11.64
N ASP A 247 -1.02 25.50 -11.02
CA ASP A 247 -0.21 24.32 -11.31
C ASP A 247 -0.67 23.14 -10.47
N ALA A 248 -0.52 21.93 -11.02
CA ALA A 248 -0.93 20.71 -10.36
C ALA A 248 0.04 20.37 -9.21
N SER A 249 -0.53 20.03 -8.08
CA SER A 249 0.20 19.60 -6.89
C SER A 249 -0.46 18.38 -6.24
N VAL A 250 0.31 17.66 -5.46
CA VAL A 250 -0.14 16.52 -4.67
C VAL A 250 0.16 16.79 -3.21
N LEU A 251 -0.86 16.76 -2.37
CA LEU A 251 -0.75 16.76 -0.93
C LEU A 251 -0.92 15.32 -0.45
N VAL A 252 0.12 14.76 0.14
CA VAL A 252 0.10 13.40 0.71
C VAL A 252 0.09 13.49 2.22
N LEU A 253 -0.86 12.81 2.84
CA LEU A 253 -1.06 12.79 4.28
C LEU A 253 -1.05 11.34 4.80
N GLY A 254 -0.78 11.17 6.10
CA GLY A 254 -1.05 9.91 6.78
C GLY A 254 -2.54 9.59 6.82
N VAL A 255 -2.88 8.31 6.87
CA VAL A 255 -4.28 7.86 6.96
C VAL A 255 -4.93 8.34 8.25
N SER A 256 -4.16 8.42 9.34
CA SER A 256 -4.64 8.94 10.63
C SER A 256 -4.97 10.44 10.62
N VAL A 257 -4.41 11.19 9.66
CA VAL A 257 -4.53 12.66 9.60
C VAL A 257 -5.57 13.13 8.59
N ILE A 258 -5.87 12.31 7.56
CA ILE A 258 -6.73 12.73 6.45
C ILE A 258 -8.13 13.15 6.89
N ASP A 259 -8.66 12.53 7.95
CA ASP A 259 -9.99 12.83 8.48
C ASP A 259 -10.08 14.25 9.07
N ALA A 260 -8.93 14.85 9.47
CA ALA A 260 -8.90 16.23 9.93
C ALA A 260 -9.32 17.23 8.83
N LEU A 261 -9.20 16.85 7.55
CA LEU A 261 -9.70 17.67 6.44
C LEU A 261 -11.24 17.78 6.42
N GLN A 262 -11.96 16.89 7.13
CA GLN A 262 -13.42 16.97 7.28
C GLN A 262 -13.86 18.00 8.34
N THR A 263 -12.91 18.58 9.10
CA THR A 263 -13.22 19.60 10.11
C THR A 263 -13.95 20.77 9.48
N VAL A 264 -15.08 21.14 10.05
CA VAL A 264 -15.99 22.17 9.52
C VAL A 264 -15.79 23.49 10.25
N ASN A 265 -15.83 24.57 9.51
CA ASN A 265 -15.84 25.92 10.11
C ASN A 265 -17.18 26.17 10.83
N PRO A 266 -17.17 26.44 12.15
CA PRO A 266 -18.41 26.67 12.92
C PRO A 266 -19.26 27.84 12.41
N LEU A 267 -18.65 28.83 11.77
CA LEU A 267 -19.32 30.03 11.28
C LEU A 267 -19.84 29.91 9.84
N GLY A 268 -19.18 29.10 8.99
CA GLY A 268 -19.45 29.06 7.55
C GLY A 268 -19.95 27.73 7.03
N GLY A 269 -19.92 26.66 7.83
CA GLY A 269 -20.36 25.32 7.42
C GLY A 269 -19.55 24.68 6.28
N ILE A 270 -18.34 25.23 5.99
CA ILE A 270 -17.44 24.74 4.94
C ILE A 270 -16.38 23.86 5.61
N SER A 271 -16.10 22.69 5.03
CA SER A 271 -14.99 21.84 5.47
C SER A 271 -13.65 22.34 4.94
N VAL A 272 -12.54 21.92 5.59
CA VAL A 272 -11.18 22.19 5.07
C VAL A 272 -11.03 21.60 3.67
N TRP A 273 -11.61 20.43 3.43
CA TRP A 273 -11.60 19.79 2.12
C TRP A 273 -12.24 20.63 1.04
N ASP A 274 -13.45 21.19 1.30
CA ASP A 274 -14.16 22.04 0.34
C ASP A 274 -13.41 23.36 0.10
N TRP A 275 -12.84 23.93 1.17
CA TRP A 275 -12.01 25.13 1.07
C TRP A 275 -10.77 24.86 0.20
N LEU A 276 -10.09 23.72 0.40
CA LEU A 276 -8.91 23.34 -0.38
C LEU A 276 -9.24 23.22 -1.87
N LYS A 277 -10.31 22.49 -2.19
CA LYS A 277 -10.80 22.29 -3.57
C LYS A 277 -11.19 23.60 -4.24
N LYS A 278 -11.76 24.53 -3.48
CA LYS A 278 -12.16 25.85 -4.00
C LYS A 278 -10.97 26.77 -4.22
N THR A 279 -10.00 26.76 -3.32
CA THR A 279 -8.84 27.66 -3.34
C THR A 279 -7.72 27.14 -4.25
N TYR A 280 -7.48 25.82 -4.22
CA TYR A 280 -6.46 25.13 -5.00
C TYR A 280 -7.08 23.96 -5.77
N PRO A 281 -7.81 24.24 -6.86
CA PRO A 281 -8.59 23.23 -7.58
C PRO A 281 -7.72 22.10 -8.17
N ASN A 282 -6.46 22.40 -8.49
CA ASN A 282 -5.50 21.46 -9.06
C ASN A 282 -4.66 20.75 -7.99
N CYS A 283 -4.97 20.92 -6.71
CA CYS A 283 -4.33 20.17 -5.63
C CYS A 283 -5.07 18.84 -5.44
N ARG A 284 -4.37 17.75 -5.70
CA ARG A 284 -4.82 16.39 -5.43
C ARG A 284 -4.40 15.99 -4.03
N VAL A 285 -5.31 15.43 -3.27
CA VAL A 285 -5.05 14.92 -1.91
C VAL A 285 -5.06 13.40 -1.97
N GLU A 286 -3.99 12.81 -1.49
CA GLU A 286 -3.81 11.36 -1.40
C GLU A 286 -3.43 10.98 0.03
N SER A 287 -3.72 9.75 0.42
CA SER A 287 -3.32 9.23 1.72
C SER A 287 -2.48 7.97 1.57
N ALA A 288 -1.57 7.77 2.50
CA ALA A 288 -0.80 6.55 2.58
C ALA A 288 -0.54 6.18 4.04
N ILE A 289 -0.72 4.89 4.36
CA ILE A 289 -0.49 4.37 5.70
C ILE A 289 1.00 4.47 6.10
N GLN A 290 1.90 4.47 5.12
CA GLN A 290 3.34 4.59 5.33
C GLN A 290 3.78 5.98 5.80
N PHE A 291 2.89 6.96 5.76
CA PHE A 291 3.11 8.32 6.27
C PHE A 291 2.78 8.45 7.76
N ASP A 292 2.03 7.49 8.31
CA ASP A 292 1.76 7.44 9.73
C ASP A 292 3.03 7.01 10.50
N ASN A 293 3.40 7.77 11.52
CA ASN A 293 4.58 7.54 12.36
C ASN A 293 5.92 7.43 11.60
N ALA A 294 6.03 8.05 10.41
CA ALA A 294 7.18 7.85 9.51
C ALA A 294 8.44 8.60 9.94
N ASN A 295 8.34 9.62 10.80
CA ASN A 295 9.47 10.37 11.31
C ASN A 295 9.55 10.29 12.84
N SER A 296 10.33 9.33 13.34
CA SER A 296 10.56 9.14 14.78
C SER A 296 9.29 9.00 15.64
N GLY A 297 8.21 8.50 15.05
CA GLY A 297 6.91 8.36 15.69
C GLY A 297 5.90 9.45 15.36
N ASP A 298 6.32 10.49 14.65
CA ASP A 298 5.43 11.55 14.18
C ASP A 298 4.88 11.24 12.78
N ASN A 299 3.65 11.66 12.54
CA ASN A 299 3.05 11.63 11.22
C ASN A 299 3.72 12.64 10.30
N VAL A 300 3.83 12.31 9.03
CA VAL A 300 4.43 13.19 8.04
C VAL A 300 3.43 13.59 6.96
N ALA A 301 3.63 14.77 6.40
CA ALA A 301 2.89 15.28 5.26
C ALA A 301 3.85 15.78 4.19
N TYR A 302 3.58 15.46 2.94
CA TYR A 302 4.35 15.95 1.79
C TYR A 302 3.46 16.79 0.90
N LEU A 303 3.96 17.95 0.53
CA LEU A 303 3.37 18.76 -0.53
C LEU A 303 4.36 18.82 -1.69
N MET A 304 3.94 18.31 -2.84
CA MET A 304 4.76 18.16 -4.02
C MET A 304 4.10 18.83 -5.23
N ALA A 305 4.87 19.58 -6.00
CA ALA A 305 4.44 19.94 -7.34
C ALA A 305 4.52 18.72 -8.27
N GLU A 306 3.55 18.50 -9.14
CA GLU A 306 3.64 17.42 -10.12
C GLU A 306 4.72 17.70 -11.16
N SER A 307 4.80 18.95 -11.64
CA SER A 307 5.83 19.35 -12.58
C SER A 307 6.26 20.81 -12.35
N ILE A 308 7.52 21.10 -12.63
CA ILE A 308 8.08 22.46 -12.65
C ILE A 308 8.83 22.64 -13.95
N ALA A 309 8.54 23.72 -14.67
CA ALA A 309 9.14 24.01 -15.99
C ALA A 309 9.07 22.83 -16.98
N GLY A 310 7.97 22.07 -16.95
CA GLY A 310 7.75 20.90 -17.81
C GLY A 310 8.46 19.61 -17.36
N MET A 311 9.21 19.64 -16.27
CA MET A 311 9.87 18.46 -15.70
C MET A 311 9.06 17.90 -14.54
N LYS A 312 8.80 16.61 -14.54
CA LYS A 312 8.19 15.89 -13.41
C LYS A 312 9.09 15.98 -12.19
N VAL A 313 8.54 16.33 -11.04
CA VAL A 313 9.33 16.59 -9.81
C VAL A 313 9.80 15.30 -9.18
N ILE A 314 8.90 14.37 -8.95
CA ILE A 314 9.18 13.04 -8.40
C ILE A 314 8.50 11.99 -9.28
N GLY A 315 9.15 10.86 -9.48
CA GLY A 315 8.57 9.72 -10.19
C GLY A 315 9.04 8.40 -9.62
N GLN A 316 8.18 7.40 -9.68
CA GLN A 316 8.52 6.02 -9.44
C GLN A 316 8.95 5.39 -10.76
N TYR A 317 10.16 4.82 -10.78
CA TYR A 317 10.72 4.22 -12.00
C TYR A 317 10.65 2.71 -11.91
N MET A 318 9.92 2.14 -12.85
CA MET A 318 9.84 0.69 -13.02
C MET A 318 10.37 0.31 -14.40
N GLN A 319 11.04 -0.84 -14.49
CA GLN A 319 11.43 -1.45 -15.75
C GLN A 319 10.37 -2.43 -16.21
N ASP A 320 9.92 -3.28 -15.28
CA ASP A 320 8.84 -4.23 -15.49
C ASP A 320 7.96 -4.34 -14.24
N ALA A 321 6.64 -4.25 -14.42
CA ALA A 321 5.69 -4.41 -13.32
C ALA A 321 5.45 -5.90 -13.01
N LEU A 322 5.40 -6.73 -14.03
CA LEU A 322 5.25 -8.18 -13.93
C LEU A 322 5.76 -8.84 -15.21
N ARG A 323 6.80 -9.66 -15.08
CA ARG A 323 7.40 -10.41 -16.17
C ARG A 323 7.40 -11.89 -15.86
N LEU A 324 6.94 -12.70 -16.78
CA LEU A 324 7.14 -14.13 -16.75
C LEU A 324 8.53 -14.44 -17.33
N ILE A 325 9.45 -14.94 -16.49
CA ILE A 325 10.82 -15.28 -16.89
C ILE A 325 10.83 -16.60 -17.64
N GLY A 326 10.13 -17.61 -17.12
CA GLY A 326 10.10 -18.92 -17.71
C GLY A 326 9.06 -19.84 -17.09
N VAL A 327 8.77 -20.91 -17.84
CA VAL A 327 7.88 -21.99 -17.41
C VAL A 327 8.65 -23.31 -17.54
N GLU A 328 8.81 -24.02 -16.43
CA GLU A 328 9.44 -25.34 -16.39
C GLU A 328 8.38 -26.43 -16.20
N GLN A 329 8.37 -27.37 -17.12
CA GLN A 329 7.52 -28.57 -17.05
C GLN A 329 8.23 -29.65 -16.21
N LYS A 330 7.83 -29.80 -14.95
CA LYS A 330 8.32 -30.87 -14.09
C LYS A 330 7.51 -32.16 -14.31
N ALA A 331 8.09 -33.31 -13.98
CA ALA A 331 7.40 -34.60 -14.09
C ALA A 331 6.05 -34.64 -13.33
N LYS A 332 5.96 -33.92 -12.20
CA LYS A 332 4.79 -33.93 -11.31
C LYS A 332 4.03 -32.59 -11.26
N GLY A 333 4.43 -31.58 -12.03
CA GLY A 333 3.81 -30.26 -11.98
C GLY A 333 4.40 -29.29 -12.98
N VAL A 334 4.04 -28.02 -12.82
CA VAL A 334 4.54 -26.87 -13.60
C VAL A 334 5.08 -25.86 -12.63
N LEU A 335 6.27 -25.31 -12.91
CA LEU A 335 6.86 -24.18 -12.21
C LEU A 335 6.85 -22.99 -13.13
N GLU A 336 6.37 -21.87 -12.65
CA GLU A 336 6.35 -20.58 -13.35
C GLU A 336 7.12 -19.55 -12.52
N CYS A 337 8.10 -18.87 -13.11
CA CYS A 337 8.91 -17.88 -12.43
C CYS A 337 8.48 -16.48 -12.88
N TYR A 338 8.03 -15.66 -11.94
CA TYR A 338 7.64 -14.27 -12.15
C TYR A 338 8.65 -13.33 -11.51
N SER A 339 8.87 -12.18 -12.15
CA SER A 339 9.73 -11.14 -11.60
C SER A 339 9.13 -9.77 -11.88
N ASN A 340 9.47 -8.81 -11.04
CA ASN A 340 9.36 -7.39 -11.34
C ASN A 340 10.74 -6.73 -11.26
N ALA A 341 10.86 -5.52 -11.79
CA ALA A 341 12.06 -4.73 -11.70
C ALA A 341 11.72 -3.26 -11.42
N THR A 342 12.35 -2.68 -10.41
CA THR A 342 12.12 -1.30 -10.01
C THR A 342 13.43 -0.63 -9.59
N ALA A 343 13.58 0.65 -9.96
CA ALA A 343 14.67 1.51 -9.48
C ALA A 343 14.23 2.40 -8.30
N GLY A 344 13.02 2.15 -7.76
CA GLY A 344 12.47 2.94 -6.67
C GLY A 344 12.00 4.32 -7.13
N VAL A 345 12.21 5.31 -6.29
CA VAL A 345 11.79 6.69 -6.51
C VAL A 345 12.99 7.58 -6.75
N LEU A 346 12.83 8.51 -7.69
CA LEU A 346 13.83 9.53 -7.98
C LEU A 346 13.21 10.91 -7.89
N CYS A 347 13.74 11.74 -7.01
CA CYS A 347 13.40 13.16 -6.94
C CYS A 347 14.30 13.94 -7.92
N ARG A 348 13.74 14.34 -9.06
CA ARG A 348 14.46 15.11 -10.10
C ARG A 348 14.61 16.58 -9.77
N VAL A 349 13.59 17.16 -9.11
CA VAL A 349 13.53 18.59 -8.82
C VAL A 349 13.26 18.80 -7.33
N PRO A 350 14.28 18.72 -6.46
CA PRO A 350 14.12 18.80 -5.01
C PRO A 350 13.47 20.08 -4.49
N ILE A 351 13.55 21.17 -5.24
CA ILE A 351 12.91 22.45 -4.90
C ILE A 351 11.38 22.38 -4.96
N GLY A 352 10.83 21.42 -5.73
CA GLY A 352 9.40 21.22 -5.89
C GLY A 352 8.73 20.39 -4.78
N VAL A 353 9.44 20.08 -3.71
CA VAL A 353 8.95 19.27 -2.60
C VAL A 353 9.13 20.01 -1.29
N VAL A 354 8.13 19.93 -0.44
CA VAL A 354 8.19 20.35 0.99
C VAL A 354 7.66 19.20 1.84
N ARG A 355 8.37 18.96 2.95
CA ARG A 355 8.04 17.88 3.89
C ARG A 355 7.77 18.46 5.27
N PHE A 356 6.72 17.96 5.92
CA PHE A 356 6.31 18.37 7.25
C PHE A 356 6.21 17.17 8.18
N THR A 357 6.39 17.41 9.47
CA THR A 357 6.30 16.40 10.52
C THR A 357 5.50 16.92 11.70
N GLY A 358 4.77 16.02 12.36
CA GLY A 358 3.98 16.33 13.53
C GLY A 358 2.57 16.86 13.23
N CYS A 359 1.97 16.50 12.06
CA CYS A 359 0.58 16.85 11.73
C CYS A 359 -0.43 15.84 12.25
#